data_905b0d7e8d9820de74059b7d6e72bb04
#
_entry.id   905b0d7e8d9820de74059b7d6e72bb04
#
_cell.length_a   1.000
_cell.length_b   1.000
_cell.length_c   1.000
_cell.angle_alpha   90.00
_cell.angle_beta   90.00
_cell.angle_gamma   90.00
#
_symmetry.space_group_name_H-M   'P 1'
#
loop_
_entity.id
_entity.type
_entity.pdbx_description
1 polymer ?
#
loop_
_entity_poly.entity_id
_entity_poly.type
_entity_poly.pdbx_seq_one_letter_code
_entity_poly.pdbx_strand_id
1 'polypeptide(L)'
;FPEDDMLGIDLVIPDITYLKNNADRVKGFVITHGHEDHIGALPYVLKQLNVPVYGTKLTIGLIDNKLEEHNLTRSVKRKVIRHGQSINLGAFRIEFIKTNHSIADASALAIFSPAGIVIHTGDFKVDYTPVFGDAIDLQRFGELGKKGVLALMCDSTNAERPGFTMSERTVGKTFANIFA
;
A
#
# COMPACT_ATOMS: atom_id res chain seq x y z
N PHE A 1 -10.90 -7.03 10.59
CA PHE A 1 -11.48 -8.10 11.42
C PHE A 1 -12.77 -7.58 12.05
N PRO A 2 -13.76 -8.46 12.40
CA PRO A 2 -14.91 -8.05 13.20
C PRO A 2 -14.50 -7.57 14.58
N GLU A 3 -15.28 -6.66 15.18
CA GLU A 3 -15.12 -6.26 16.58
C GLU A 3 -15.77 -7.28 17.52
N ASP A 4 -15.38 -7.28 18.79
CA ASP A 4 -15.82 -8.30 19.77
C ASP A 4 -17.35 -8.35 19.98
N ASP A 5 -18.06 -7.27 19.71
CA ASP A 5 -19.52 -7.16 19.80
C ASP A 5 -20.26 -7.61 18.53
N MET A 6 -19.55 -7.91 17.45
CA MET A 6 -20.11 -8.36 16.17
C MET A 6 -20.32 -9.88 16.17
N LEU A 7 -21.19 -10.40 17.05
CA LEU A 7 -21.46 -11.82 17.18
C LEU A 7 -21.99 -12.44 15.88
N GLY A 8 -21.37 -13.54 15.43
CA GLY A 8 -21.77 -14.27 14.22
C GLY A 8 -21.28 -13.63 12.90
N ILE A 9 -20.43 -12.62 12.98
CA ILE A 9 -19.78 -12.01 11.81
C ILE A 9 -18.36 -12.55 11.70
N ASP A 10 -18.04 -13.19 10.57
CA ASP A 10 -16.71 -13.74 10.31
C ASP A 10 -15.77 -12.72 9.63
N LEU A 11 -16.34 -11.79 8.86
CA LEU A 11 -15.58 -10.85 8.05
C LEU A 11 -16.26 -9.49 7.98
N VAL A 12 -15.45 -8.43 8.09
CA VAL A 12 -15.82 -7.06 7.75
C VAL A 12 -14.91 -6.60 6.61
N ILE A 13 -15.50 -6.23 5.48
CA ILE A 13 -14.79 -5.74 4.29
C ILE A 13 -15.38 -4.40 3.85
N PRO A 14 -14.61 -3.56 3.12
CA PRO A 14 -15.13 -2.30 2.60
C PRO A 14 -16.34 -2.50 1.69
N ASP A 15 -17.31 -1.59 1.77
CA ASP A 15 -18.39 -1.53 0.79
C ASP A 15 -17.88 -1.03 -0.57
N ILE A 16 -18.00 -1.88 -1.58
CA ILE A 16 -17.56 -1.59 -2.95
C ILE A 16 -18.72 -1.31 -3.92
N THR A 17 -19.91 -1.05 -3.40
CA THR A 17 -21.11 -0.83 -4.23
C THR A 17 -20.89 0.27 -5.27
N TYR A 18 -20.24 1.38 -4.87
CA TYR A 18 -19.91 2.45 -5.82
C TYR A 18 -19.01 1.97 -6.96
N LEU A 19 -17.99 1.17 -6.65
CA LEU A 19 -17.07 0.63 -7.67
C LEU A 19 -17.79 -0.35 -8.60
N LYS A 20 -18.67 -1.20 -8.06
CA LYS A 20 -19.49 -2.13 -8.87
C LYS A 20 -20.40 -1.40 -9.84
N ASN A 21 -21.06 -0.34 -9.38
CA ASN A 21 -21.94 0.48 -10.20
C ASN A 21 -21.18 1.27 -11.29
N ASN A 22 -19.87 1.41 -11.17
CA ASN A 22 -18.99 2.09 -12.11
C ASN A 22 -17.86 1.18 -12.61
N ALA A 23 -18.10 -0.12 -12.74
CA ALA A 23 -17.07 -1.14 -13.01
C ALA A 23 -16.30 -0.87 -14.32
N ASP A 24 -16.94 -0.33 -15.34
CA ASP A 24 -16.34 0.08 -16.61
C ASP A 24 -15.24 1.15 -16.46
N ARG A 25 -15.34 1.96 -15.42
CA ARG A 25 -14.40 3.03 -15.09
C ARG A 25 -13.23 2.58 -14.22
N VAL A 26 -13.37 1.46 -13.48
CA VAL A 26 -12.31 0.93 -12.62
C VAL A 26 -11.24 0.24 -13.46
N LYS A 27 -10.01 0.75 -13.44
CA LYS A 27 -8.90 0.27 -14.28
C LYS A 27 -7.95 -0.68 -13.56
N GLY A 28 -8.04 -0.77 -12.23
CA GLY A 28 -7.22 -1.66 -11.42
C GLY A 28 -7.13 -1.22 -9.97
N PHE A 29 -6.57 -2.10 -9.15
CA PHE A 29 -6.17 -1.80 -7.77
C PHE A 29 -4.66 -1.58 -7.72
N VAL A 30 -4.24 -0.50 -7.07
CA VAL A 30 -2.82 -0.18 -6.85
C VAL A 30 -2.56 -0.26 -5.36
N ILE A 31 -1.73 -1.21 -4.95
CA ILE A 31 -1.50 -1.56 -3.55
C ILE A 31 -0.15 -1.02 -3.11
N THR A 32 -0.16 -0.28 -2.01
CA THR A 32 1.02 0.37 -1.44
C THR A 32 1.97 -0.62 -0.78
N HIS A 33 1.43 -1.59 -0.03
CA HIS A 33 2.20 -2.62 0.68
C HIS A 33 1.34 -3.81 1.08
N GLY A 34 1.96 -4.86 1.60
CA GLY A 34 1.34 -6.17 1.80
C GLY A 34 0.82 -6.47 3.21
N HIS A 35 0.55 -5.47 4.07
CA HIS A 35 -0.10 -5.74 5.35
C HIS A 35 -1.55 -6.18 5.16
N GLU A 36 -2.06 -6.94 6.13
CA GLU A 36 -3.37 -7.59 6.05
C GLU A 36 -4.53 -6.63 5.90
N ASP A 37 -4.51 -5.51 6.59
CA ASP A 37 -5.50 -4.44 6.51
C ASP A 37 -5.56 -3.74 5.15
N HIS A 38 -4.50 -3.89 4.32
CA HIS A 38 -4.44 -3.37 2.96
C HIS A 38 -4.76 -4.42 1.89
N ILE A 39 -4.49 -5.71 2.13
CA ILE A 39 -4.67 -6.75 1.10
C ILE A 39 -5.71 -7.81 1.47
N GLY A 40 -6.14 -7.90 2.74
CA GLY A 40 -7.02 -8.98 3.23
C GLY A 40 -8.38 -9.02 2.54
N ALA A 41 -8.94 -7.87 2.19
CA ALA A 41 -10.23 -7.80 1.50
C ALA A 41 -10.15 -8.10 -0.02
N LEU A 42 -8.96 -8.09 -0.62
CA LEU A 42 -8.79 -8.21 -2.09
C LEU A 42 -9.47 -9.44 -2.69
N PRO A 43 -9.36 -10.67 -2.14
CA PRO A 43 -10.02 -11.83 -2.73
C PRO A 43 -11.55 -11.67 -2.81
N TYR A 44 -12.15 -11.08 -1.79
CA TYR A 44 -13.60 -10.87 -1.72
C TYR A 44 -14.06 -9.79 -2.69
N VAL A 45 -13.28 -8.73 -2.82
CA VAL A 45 -13.51 -7.62 -3.76
C VAL A 45 -13.34 -8.11 -5.20
N LEU A 46 -12.26 -8.85 -5.49
CA LEU A 46 -11.94 -9.34 -6.84
C LEU A 46 -12.92 -10.39 -7.36
N LYS A 47 -13.61 -11.14 -6.48
CA LYS A 47 -14.75 -12.00 -6.88
C LYS A 47 -15.90 -11.19 -7.46
N GLN A 48 -16.08 -9.95 -7.03
CA GLN A 48 -17.18 -9.07 -7.44
C GLN A 48 -16.76 -8.09 -8.53
N LEU A 49 -15.48 -7.70 -8.56
CA LEU A 49 -14.92 -6.72 -9.49
C LEU A 49 -13.50 -7.16 -9.89
N ASN A 50 -13.44 -7.99 -10.94
CA ASN A 50 -12.17 -8.57 -11.40
C ASN A 50 -11.43 -7.58 -12.30
N VAL A 51 -10.50 -6.85 -11.70
CA VAL A 51 -9.61 -5.89 -12.39
C VAL A 51 -8.15 -6.20 -12.04
N PRO A 52 -7.17 -5.75 -12.85
CA PRO A 52 -5.76 -5.98 -12.56
C PRO A 52 -5.32 -5.39 -11.22
N VAL A 53 -4.41 -6.08 -10.53
CA VAL A 53 -3.77 -5.63 -9.29
C VAL A 53 -2.31 -5.29 -9.55
N TYR A 54 -1.88 -4.13 -9.06
CA TYR A 54 -0.52 -3.60 -9.22
C TYR A 54 0.11 -3.42 -7.84
N GLY A 55 1.35 -3.83 -7.67
CA GLY A 55 2.09 -3.67 -6.43
C GLY A 55 3.56 -4.03 -6.61
N THR A 56 4.35 -3.86 -5.58
CA THR A 56 5.75 -4.28 -5.56
C THR A 56 5.87 -5.79 -5.47
N LYS A 57 7.07 -6.32 -5.62
CA LYS A 57 7.30 -7.77 -5.72
C LYS A 57 6.81 -8.53 -4.48
N LEU A 58 7.17 -8.04 -3.28
CA LEU A 58 6.75 -8.68 -2.03
C LEU A 58 5.23 -8.57 -1.86
N THR A 59 4.67 -7.39 -2.09
CA THR A 59 3.23 -7.13 -2.01
C THR A 59 2.44 -8.08 -2.92
N ILE A 60 2.86 -8.25 -4.17
CA ILE A 60 2.22 -9.18 -5.10
C ILE A 60 2.39 -10.63 -4.63
N GLY A 61 3.55 -11.02 -4.10
CA GLY A 61 3.77 -12.37 -3.57
C GLY A 61 2.82 -12.70 -2.41
N LEU A 62 2.58 -11.75 -1.51
CA LEU A 62 1.62 -11.93 -0.42
C LEU A 62 0.17 -12.00 -0.93
N ILE A 63 -0.17 -11.18 -1.92
CA ILE A 63 -1.47 -11.24 -2.58
C ILE A 63 -1.67 -12.59 -3.29
N ASP A 64 -0.62 -13.15 -3.92
CA ASP A 64 -0.70 -14.44 -4.60
C ASP A 64 -1.11 -15.57 -3.64
N ASN A 65 -0.57 -15.61 -2.42
CA ASN A 65 -0.98 -16.57 -1.40
C ASN A 65 -2.48 -16.45 -1.08
N LYS A 66 -2.99 -15.23 -0.90
CA LYS A 66 -4.42 -14.99 -0.66
C LYS A 66 -5.29 -15.39 -1.84
N LEU A 67 -4.85 -15.11 -3.06
CA LEU A 67 -5.58 -15.51 -4.27
C LEU A 67 -5.61 -17.03 -4.43
N GLU A 68 -4.56 -17.73 -4.01
CA GLU A 68 -4.50 -19.20 -4.02
C GLU A 68 -5.52 -19.81 -3.05
N GLU A 69 -5.57 -19.32 -1.79
CA GLU A 69 -6.56 -19.73 -0.79
C GLU A 69 -8.01 -19.60 -1.29
N HIS A 70 -8.27 -18.61 -2.14
CA HIS A 70 -9.59 -18.33 -2.71
C HIS A 70 -9.82 -18.86 -4.12
N ASN A 71 -8.88 -19.66 -4.69
CA ASN A 71 -8.91 -20.19 -6.05
C ASN A 71 -9.01 -19.11 -7.17
N LEU A 72 -8.42 -17.94 -6.94
CA LEU A 72 -8.46 -16.79 -7.86
C LEU A 72 -7.17 -16.60 -8.67
N THR A 73 -6.14 -17.40 -8.45
CA THR A 73 -4.81 -17.25 -9.05
C THR A 73 -4.85 -17.19 -10.58
N ARG A 74 -5.73 -17.95 -11.22
CA ARG A 74 -5.84 -17.99 -12.69
C ARG A 74 -6.70 -16.87 -13.28
N SER A 75 -7.62 -16.31 -12.50
CA SER A 75 -8.61 -15.33 -12.98
C SER A 75 -8.15 -13.88 -12.82
N VAL A 76 -7.31 -13.60 -11.82
CA VAL A 76 -6.86 -12.24 -11.50
C VAL A 76 -5.52 -11.95 -12.16
N LYS A 77 -5.42 -10.82 -12.87
CA LYS A 77 -4.15 -10.32 -13.42
C LYS A 77 -3.38 -9.55 -12.35
N ARG A 78 -2.13 -9.93 -12.10
CA ARG A 78 -1.22 -9.23 -11.20
C ARG A 78 -0.05 -8.67 -12.01
N LYS A 79 0.43 -7.49 -11.62
CA LYS A 79 1.57 -6.82 -12.26
C LYS A 79 2.52 -6.30 -11.19
N VAL A 80 3.74 -6.80 -11.22
CA VAL A 80 4.82 -6.33 -10.35
C VAL A 80 5.37 -5.02 -10.89
N ILE A 81 5.44 -4.01 -10.04
CA ILE A 81 5.99 -2.69 -10.32
C ILE A 81 7.19 -2.47 -9.40
N ARG A 82 8.23 -1.82 -9.91
CA ARG A 82 9.40 -1.43 -9.10
C ARG A 82 9.28 0.03 -8.67
N HIS A 83 9.91 0.38 -7.56
CA HIS A 83 10.08 1.77 -7.18
C HIS A 83 10.72 2.57 -8.31
N GLY A 84 10.27 3.80 -8.51
CA GLY A 84 10.66 4.67 -9.62
C GLY A 84 9.93 4.40 -10.94
N GLN A 85 9.21 3.28 -11.07
CA GLN A 85 8.39 3.02 -12.27
C GLN A 85 7.03 3.69 -12.17
N SER A 86 6.47 3.99 -13.33
CA SER A 86 5.11 4.51 -13.48
C SER A 86 4.25 3.58 -14.33
N ILE A 87 2.95 3.57 -14.05
CA ILE A 87 1.92 2.89 -14.85
C ILE A 87 0.87 3.89 -15.29
N ASN A 88 0.23 3.61 -16.42
CA ASN A 88 -0.89 4.40 -16.91
C ASN A 88 -2.20 3.62 -16.74
N LEU A 89 -3.16 4.21 -16.03
CA LEU A 89 -4.48 3.66 -15.77
C LEU A 89 -5.55 4.69 -16.18
N GLY A 90 -6.02 4.62 -17.42
CA GLY A 90 -6.93 5.61 -17.99
C GLY A 90 -6.28 7.00 -18.00
N ALA A 91 -6.91 7.98 -17.37
CA ALA A 91 -6.40 9.36 -17.28
C ALA A 91 -5.28 9.53 -16.22
N PHE A 92 -4.97 8.51 -15.44
CA PHE A 92 -3.99 8.57 -14.37
C PHE A 92 -2.66 7.97 -14.81
N ARG A 93 -1.55 8.63 -14.45
CA ARG A 93 -0.21 8.05 -14.41
C ARG A 93 0.20 7.94 -12.95
N ILE A 94 0.51 6.74 -12.50
CA ILE A 94 0.80 6.43 -11.10
C ILE A 94 2.26 5.99 -10.99
N GLU A 95 3.04 6.71 -10.21
CA GLU A 95 4.44 6.43 -9.93
C GLU A 95 4.57 5.83 -8.54
N PHE A 96 5.36 4.75 -8.43
CA PHE A 96 5.68 4.09 -7.16
C PHE A 96 6.94 4.71 -6.57
N ILE A 97 6.82 5.33 -5.42
CA ILE A 97 7.92 5.96 -4.70
C ILE A 97 8.30 5.09 -3.52
N LYS A 98 9.60 4.85 -3.32
CA LYS A 98 10.07 4.06 -2.19
C LYS A 98 9.77 4.76 -0.88
N THR A 99 9.19 4.01 0.06
CA THR A 99 9.01 4.43 1.45
C THR A 99 9.54 3.37 2.41
N ASN A 100 9.63 3.68 3.70
CA ASN A 100 9.93 2.72 4.75
C ASN A 100 8.67 2.50 5.60
N HIS A 101 8.48 1.27 6.01
CA HIS A 101 7.43 0.85 6.91
C HIS A 101 7.89 -0.41 7.68
N SER A 102 7.06 -0.97 8.54
CA SER A 102 7.35 -2.22 9.27
C SER A 102 7.30 -3.48 8.39
N ILE A 103 7.03 -3.33 7.10
CA ILE A 103 7.15 -4.36 6.07
C ILE A 103 8.06 -3.87 4.96
N ALA A 104 8.85 -4.77 4.38
CA ALA A 104 9.71 -4.45 3.25
C ALA A 104 8.89 -4.15 1.99
N ASP A 105 9.53 -3.42 1.05
CA ASP A 105 8.98 -3.17 -0.30
C ASP A 105 7.72 -2.28 -0.33
N ALA A 106 7.46 -1.52 0.77
CA ALA A 106 6.36 -0.56 0.83
C ALA A 106 6.59 0.63 -0.13
N SER A 107 5.49 1.17 -0.64
CA SER A 107 5.47 2.26 -1.61
C SER A 107 4.51 3.36 -1.21
N ALA A 108 4.91 4.59 -1.43
CA ALA A 108 3.99 5.70 -1.64
C ALA A 108 3.66 5.82 -3.14
N LEU A 109 2.59 6.52 -3.46
CA LEU A 109 2.10 6.69 -4.82
C LEU A 109 2.01 8.18 -5.16
N ALA A 110 2.63 8.58 -6.28
CA ALA A 110 2.34 9.86 -6.90
C ALA A 110 1.36 9.65 -8.05
N ILE A 111 0.18 10.20 -7.92
CA ILE A 111 -0.93 10.06 -8.86
C ILE A 111 -1.05 11.34 -9.66
N PHE A 112 -0.62 11.30 -10.91
CA PHE A 112 -0.74 12.40 -11.85
C PHE A 112 -2.09 12.30 -12.57
N SER A 113 -2.86 13.35 -12.48
CA SER A 113 -4.15 13.48 -13.14
C SER A 113 -4.23 14.78 -13.94
N PRO A 114 -5.23 14.95 -14.82
CA PRO A 114 -5.47 16.24 -15.50
C PRO A 114 -5.72 17.41 -14.53
N ALA A 115 -6.20 17.15 -13.31
CA ALA A 115 -6.46 18.16 -12.29
C ALA A 115 -5.21 18.54 -11.48
N GLY A 116 -4.19 17.68 -11.43
CA GLY A 116 -2.97 17.90 -10.65
C GLY A 116 -2.38 16.63 -10.08
N ILE A 117 -1.41 16.78 -9.21
CA ILE A 117 -0.68 15.68 -8.56
C ILE A 117 -1.30 15.42 -7.18
N VAL A 118 -1.67 14.16 -6.93
CA VAL A 118 -2.05 13.69 -5.59
C VAL A 118 -0.96 12.74 -5.11
N ILE A 119 -0.52 12.91 -3.87
CA ILE A 119 0.40 11.97 -3.22
C ILE A 119 -0.36 11.19 -2.16
N HIS A 120 -0.28 9.86 -2.24
CA HIS A 120 -0.75 8.94 -1.20
C HIS A 120 0.46 8.26 -0.59
N THR A 121 0.73 8.49 0.69
CA THR A 121 1.96 7.99 1.33
C THR A 121 1.96 6.47 1.52
N GLY A 122 0.79 5.84 1.53
CA GLY A 122 0.64 4.56 2.21
C GLY A 122 1.00 4.71 3.67
N ASP A 123 1.22 3.62 4.35
CA ASP A 123 1.80 3.62 5.69
C ASP A 123 3.30 3.83 5.59
N PHE A 124 3.84 4.73 6.40
CA PHE A 124 5.25 5.08 6.28
C PHE A 124 5.87 5.50 7.61
N LYS A 125 7.17 5.47 7.63
CA LYS A 125 8.02 6.15 8.61
C LYS A 125 9.25 6.75 7.91
N VAL A 126 9.81 7.79 8.47
CA VAL A 126 11.09 8.32 8.03
C VAL A 126 12.20 7.62 8.80
N ASP A 127 12.82 6.61 8.21
CA ASP A 127 13.93 5.85 8.78
C ASP A 127 15.16 5.99 7.88
N TYR A 128 16.20 6.66 8.36
CA TYR A 128 17.45 6.85 7.64
C TYR A 128 18.41 5.65 7.76
N THR A 129 18.08 4.70 8.64
CA THR A 129 18.88 3.48 8.88
C THR A 129 17.98 2.24 8.88
N PRO A 130 17.22 1.99 7.78
CA PRO A 130 16.33 0.86 7.72
C PRO A 130 17.08 -0.47 7.86
N VAL A 131 16.39 -1.52 8.29
CA VAL A 131 16.97 -2.87 8.39
C VAL A 131 17.22 -3.45 7.02
N PHE A 132 16.35 -3.17 6.06
CA PHE A 132 16.42 -3.71 4.71
C PHE A 132 16.22 -2.63 3.65
N GLY A 133 17.07 -2.67 2.62
CA GLY A 133 17.01 -1.77 1.49
C GLY A 133 17.44 -0.33 1.82
N ASP A 134 17.04 0.61 0.97
CA ASP A 134 17.41 2.02 1.08
C ASP A 134 16.39 2.80 1.92
N ALA A 135 16.78 3.98 2.39
CA ALA A 135 15.89 4.91 3.06
C ALA A 135 14.73 5.38 2.14
N ILE A 136 13.71 5.97 2.75
CA ILE A 136 12.63 6.62 2.01
C ILE A 136 13.17 7.66 1.03
N ASP A 137 12.61 7.71 -0.18
CA ASP A 137 13.01 8.64 -1.24
C ASP A 137 12.45 10.05 -1.02
N LEU A 138 12.96 10.74 0.00
CA LEU A 138 12.57 12.11 0.32
C LEU A 138 12.94 13.10 -0.80
N GLN A 139 13.98 12.79 -1.60
CA GLN A 139 14.34 13.62 -2.75
C GLN A 139 13.17 13.66 -3.73
N ARG A 140 12.59 12.50 -4.04
CA ARG A 140 11.46 12.44 -4.97
C ARG A 140 10.24 13.19 -4.47
N PHE A 141 9.93 13.09 -3.19
CA PHE A 141 8.86 13.89 -2.58
C PHE A 141 9.13 15.40 -2.71
N GLY A 142 10.36 15.84 -2.45
CA GLY A 142 10.76 17.23 -2.63
C GLY A 142 10.62 17.73 -4.07
N GLU A 143 11.01 16.91 -5.05
CA GLU A 143 10.85 17.22 -6.48
C GLU A 143 9.37 17.38 -6.88
N LEU A 144 8.50 16.53 -6.35
CA LEU A 144 7.06 16.62 -6.59
C LEU A 144 6.45 17.85 -5.91
N GLY A 145 6.90 18.16 -4.69
CA GLY A 145 6.49 19.36 -3.98
C GLY A 145 6.80 20.63 -4.76
N LYS A 146 7.99 20.73 -5.40
CA LYS A 146 8.36 21.86 -6.27
C LYS A 146 7.48 21.99 -7.52
N LYS A 147 6.90 20.91 -8.02
CA LYS A 147 5.95 20.92 -9.15
C LYS A 147 4.55 21.40 -8.76
N GLY A 148 4.26 21.43 -7.47
CA GLY A 148 2.93 21.67 -6.93
C GLY A 148 2.13 20.37 -6.76
N VAL A 149 1.68 20.13 -5.53
CA VAL A 149 0.86 18.98 -5.16
C VAL A 149 -0.53 19.48 -4.82
N LEU A 150 -1.54 18.91 -5.47
CA LEU A 150 -2.95 19.26 -5.26
C LEU A 150 -3.46 18.76 -3.91
N ALA A 151 -3.09 17.54 -3.54
CA ALA A 151 -3.48 16.92 -2.28
C ALA A 151 -2.42 15.93 -1.78
N LEU A 152 -2.22 15.89 -0.47
CA LEU A 152 -1.43 14.90 0.24
C LEU A 152 -2.35 14.06 1.13
N MET A 153 -2.47 12.78 0.80
CA MET A 153 -3.14 11.76 1.61
C MET A 153 -2.07 11.06 2.45
N CYS A 154 -1.92 11.52 3.69
CA CYS A 154 -0.82 11.12 4.55
C CYS A 154 -1.31 10.19 5.65
N ASP A 155 -0.55 9.11 5.93
CA ASP A 155 -0.71 8.30 7.13
C ASP A 155 -0.61 9.21 8.38
N SER A 156 -1.53 9.04 9.29
CA SER A 156 -1.66 9.84 10.50
C SER A 156 -1.79 9.00 11.78
N THR A 157 -1.44 7.73 11.74
CA THR A 157 -1.62 6.75 12.83
C THR A 157 -1.07 7.24 14.17
N ASN A 158 0.07 7.91 14.17
CA ASN A 158 0.71 8.45 15.37
C ASN A 158 0.72 10.00 15.44
N ALA A 159 -0.15 10.67 14.70
CA ALA A 159 -0.12 12.13 14.57
C ALA A 159 -0.28 12.88 15.90
N GLU A 160 -1.02 12.31 16.86
CA GLU A 160 -1.25 12.90 18.20
C GLU A 160 -0.27 12.40 19.27
N ARG A 161 0.61 11.43 18.93
CA ARG A 161 1.60 10.90 19.89
C ARG A 161 2.82 11.82 19.95
N PRO A 162 3.20 12.34 21.12
CA PRO A 162 4.43 13.08 21.26
C PRO A 162 5.66 12.17 21.12
N GLY A 163 6.76 12.72 20.61
CA GLY A 163 8.04 12.01 20.46
C GLY A 163 8.35 11.58 19.04
N PHE A 164 9.28 10.65 18.91
CA PHE A 164 9.80 10.16 17.64
C PHE A 164 9.75 8.64 17.56
N THR A 165 9.46 8.09 16.39
CA THR A 165 9.59 6.67 16.13
C THR A 165 11.05 6.32 15.89
N MET A 166 11.56 5.32 16.62
CA MET A 166 12.93 4.83 16.45
C MET A 166 13.06 4.02 15.16
N SER A 167 14.31 3.91 14.66
CA SER A 167 14.61 3.01 13.54
C SER A 167 14.28 1.56 13.87
N GLU A 168 13.78 0.80 12.89
CA GLU A 168 13.54 -0.65 12.99
C GLU A 168 14.81 -1.43 13.38
N ARG A 169 15.99 -0.90 13.07
CA ARG A 169 17.27 -1.49 13.49
C ARG A 169 17.40 -1.64 15.00
N THR A 170 16.74 -0.80 15.79
CA THR A 170 16.76 -0.90 17.27
C THR A 170 16.04 -2.15 17.78
N VAL A 171 15.03 -2.63 17.05
CA VAL A 171 14.29 -3.86 17.38
C VAL A 171 15.23 -5.08 17.40
N GLY A 172 16.09 -5.20 16.39
CA GLY A 172 17.09 -6.27 16.34
C GLY A 172 18.05 -6.28 17.54
N LYS A 173 18.49 -5.10 17.99
CA LYS A 173 19.32 -4.98 19.18
C LYS A 173 18.58 -5.41 20.45
N THR A 174 17.31 -5.05 20.56
CA THR A 174 16.47 -5.45 21.68
C THR A 174 16.32 -6.97 21.73
N PHE A 175 16.03 -7.62 20.59
CA PHE A 175 15.99 -9.09 20.51
C PHE A 175 17.32 -9.73 20.89
N ALA A 176 18.44 -9.23 20.37
CA ALA A 176 19.76 -9.74 20.73
C ALA A 176 20.01 -9.70 22.25
N ASN A 177 19.57 -8.63 22.93
CA ASN A 177 19.71 -8.50 24.39
C ASN A 177 18.76 -9.45 25.16
N ILE A 178 17.58 -9.77 24.61
CA ILE A 178 16.62 -10.69 25.25
C ILE A 178 17.11 -12.14 25.14
N PHE A 179 17.78 -12.50 24.03
CA PHE A 179 18.24 -13.86 23.77
C PHE A 179 19.68 -14.12 24.25
N ALA A 180 20.41 -13.14 24.77
CA ALA A 180 21.73 -13.29 25.36
C ALA A 180 21.64 -13.71 26.85
#